data_402dafd3bdce6b5f23905d5c6b090241
#
_entry.id   402dafd3bdce6b5f23905d5c6b090241
#
_cell.length_a   1.000
_cell.length_b   1.000
_cell.length_c   1.000
_cell.angle_alpha   90.00
_cell.angle_beta   90.00
_cell.angle_gamma   90.00
#
_symmetry.space_group_name_H-M   'P 1'
#
loop_
_entity.id
_entity.type
_entity.pdbx_description
1 polymer ?
#
loop_
_entity_poly.entity_id
_entity_poly.type
_entity_poly.pdbx_seq_one_letter_code
_entity_poly.pdbx_strand_id
1 'polypeptide(L)'
;MEFTLKRDLCFFYIESTGLNVIRDRIMQIAIIKYFKDGREPSELEMLINPGIPISEEAMSVHGILPKDVANKPLFAQVAQQIYDFIGDSDLAGYNISRFDVPMLMEEFARVGLDFDVDNRRFVDVQRIFYKMEPRNLRAALRFYCNKDFDDAHDAMADVKATVDVFKGQLKMYEGVDYKDDDGNVTPAPVSMDVKSLHDFTQDTGTIDVTNRLKYNERGEVVFNFGKYTGVPVMKVLEQEFQYGHWILSKDFSVQVKRIVKNLMKEFEKNQR
;
A
#
# COMPACT_ATOMS: atom_id res chain seq x y z
N MET A 1 -5.74 30.43 -2.25
CA MET A 1 -4.45 30.41 -1.49
C MET A 1 -3.36 30.25 -2.53
N GLU A 2 -2.38 31.15 -2.58
CA GLU A 2 -1.29 31.09 -3.55
C GLU A 2 -0.04 30.48 -2.89
N PHE A 3 0.72 29.70 -3.66
CA PHE A 3 1.99 29.16 -3.17
C PHE A 3 3.07 30.25 -3.20
N THR A 4 3.90 30.33 -2.16
CA THR A 4 5.11 31.16 -2.17
C THR A 4 6.26 30.32 -2.73
N LEU A 5 6.53 30.45 -4.03
CA LEU A 5 7.48 29.62 -4.74
C LEU A 5 8.81 30.34 -5.01
N LYS A 6 9.94 29.67 -4.75
CA LYS A 6 11.28 30.10 -5.20
C LYS A 6 11.66 29.52 -6.56
N ARG A 7 11.11 28.36 -6.91
CA ARG A 7 11.16 27.68 -8.20
C ARG A 7 9.74 27.29 -8.61
N ASP A 8 9.55 26.96 -9.85
CA ASP A 8 8.30 26.35 -10.28
C ASP A 8 8.07 25.05 -9.51
N LEU A 9 6.82 24.64 -9.36
CA LEU A 9 6.42 23.43 -8.62
C LEU A 9 5.53 22.56 -9.50
N CYS A 10 5.98 21.34 -9.78
CA CYS A 10 5.20 20.35 -10.49
C CYS A 10 4.58 19.36 -9.53
N PHE A 11 3.25 19.34 -9.47
CA PHE A 11 2.51 18.19 -8.93
C PHE A 11 2.38 17.15 -10.03
N PHE A 12 2.68 15.90 -9.75
CA PHE A 12 2.47 14.84 -10.72
C PHE A 12 2.06 13.52 -10.09
N TYR A 13 1.43 12.70 -10.89
CA TYR A 13 0.99 11.36 -10.58
C TYR A 13 1.17 10.47 -11.79
N ILE A 14 1.49 9.19 -11.57
CA ILE A 14 1.66 8.21 -12.63
C ILE A 14 0.79 6.96 -12.39
N GLU A 15 0.34 6.34 -13.48
CA GLU A 15 -0.14 4.96 -13.49
C GLU A 15 0.87 4.08 -14.23
N SER A 16 1.03 2.84 -13.78
CA SER A 16 2.07 1.95 -14.26
C SER A 16 1.61 0.52 -14.44
N THR A 17 2.41 -0.30 -15.12
CA THR A 17 2.12 -1.72 -15.34
C THR A 17 2.18 -2.58 -14.08
N GLY A 18 2.69 -2.04 -12.96
CA GLY A 18 2.84 -2.68 -11.67
C GLY A 18 3.69 -1.84 -10.72
N LEU A 19 4.04 -2.38 -9.55
CA LEU A 19 4.66 -1.63 -8.46
C LEU A 19 6.19 -1.70 -8.40
N ASN A 20 6.84 -2.41 -9.32
CA ASN A 20 8.28 -2.54 -9.34
C ASN A 20 8.91 -1.41 -10.18
N VAL A 21 9.42 -0.38 -9.54
CA VAL A 21 9.98 0.82 -10.19
C VAL A 21 11.07 0.52 -11.23
N ILE A 22 11.79 -0.61 -11.12
CA ILE A 22 12.86 -0.98 -12.03
C ILE A 22 12.34 -1.74 -13.27
N ARG A 23 11.29 -2.58 -13.11
CA ARG A 23 10.79 -3.47 -14.17
C ARG A 23 9.56 -2.93 -14.85
N ASP A 24 8.70 -2.30 -14.09
CA ASP A 24 7.44 -1.78 -14.59
C ASP A 24 7.62 -0.48 -15.40
N ARG A 25 6.59 -0.06 -16.08
CA ARG A 25 6.60 1.05 -17.03
C ARG A 25 5.44 2.01 -16.77
N ILE A 26 5.66 3.27 -17.02
CA ILE A 26 4.62 4.30 -16.96
C ILE A 26 3.64 4.11 -18.11
N MET A 27 2.35 4.16 -17.78
CA MET A 27 1.24 4.07 -18.75
C MET A 27 0.41 5.36 -18.84
N GLN A 28 0.39 6.12 -17.76
CA GLN A 28 -0.21 7.45 -17.72
C GLN A 28 0.65 8.35 -16.88
N ILE A 29 0.77 9.59 -17.27
CA ILE A 29 1.36 10.65 -16.46
C ILE A 29 0.46 11.87 -16.54
N ALA A 30 0.19 12.48 -15.37
CA ALA A 30 -0.50 13.75 -15.24
C ALA A 30 0.37 14.72 -14.43
N ILE A 31 0.57 15.93 -14.91
CA ILE A 31 1.40 16.95 -14.28
C ILE A 31 0.64 18.29 -14.28
N ILE A 32 0.63 18.96 -13.13
CA ILE A 32 0.19 20.36 -13.00
C ILE A 32 1.40 21.18 -12.54
N LYS A 33 1.80 22.13 -13.35
CA LYS A 33 2.93 23.01 -13.07
C LYS A 33 2.47 24.39 -12.62
N TYR A 34 2.81 24.75 -11.39
CA TYR A 34 2.66 26.08 -10.83
C TYR A 34 3.95 26.87 -11.03
N PHE A 35 3.80 28.12 -11.47
CA PHE A 35 4.93 28.96 -11.80
C PHE A 35 5.27 29.92 -10.66
N LYS A 36 6.56 30.15 -10.43
CA LYS A 36 7.07 31.07 -9.39
C LYS A 36 6.67 32.53 -9.61
N ASP A 37 6.34 32.88 -10.85
CA ASP A 37 5.93 34.23 -11.23
C ASP A 37 4.41 34.48 -11.04
N GLY A 38 3.67 33.48 -10.54
CA GLY A 38 2.25 33.62 -10.24
C GLY A 38 1.31 33.56 -11.44
N ARG A 39 1.81 33.25 -12.64
CA ARG A 39 0.94 33.01 -13.80
C ARG A 39 0.11 31.76 -13.63
N GLU A 40 -0.94 31.62 -14.45
CA GLU A 40 -1.83 30.46 -14.44
C GLU A 40 -1.07 29.14 -14.59
N PRO A 41 -1.44 28.11 -13.82
CA PRO A 41 -0.85 26.77 -13.93
C PRO A 41 -0.98 26.19 -15.34
N SER A 42 -0.01 25.37 -15.72
CA SER A 42 -0.08 24.57 -16.95
C SER A 42 -0.26 23.10 -16.62
N GLU A 43 -1.01 22.39 -17.45
CA GLU A 43 -1.30 20.98 -17.28
C GLU A 43 -0.73 20.17 -18.44
N LEU A 44 -0.26 18.98 -18.14
CA LEU A 44 0.17 17.96 -19.10
C LEU A 44 -0.41 16.63 -18.64
N GLU A 45 -1.19 15.99 -19.51
CA GLU A 45 -1.70 14.64 -19.27
C GLU A 45 -1.53 13.81 -20.54
N MET A 46 -1.08 12.57 -20.39
CA MET A 46 -0.98 11.65 -21.51
C MET A 46 -1.02 10.19 -21.10
N LEU A 47 -1.63 9.37 -21.97
CA LEU A 47 -1.47 7.92 -21.96
C LEU A 47 -0.23 7.53 -22.78
N ILE A 48 0.49 6.54 -22.30
CA ILE A 48 1.76 6.07 -22.85
C ILE A 48 1.66 4.55 -23.06
N ASN A 49 2.13 4.07 -24.20
CA ASN A 49 2.25 2.64 -24.43
C ASN A 49 3.46 2.11 -23.62
N PRO A 50 3.27 1.23 -22.64
CA PRO A 50 4.37 0.73 -21.83
C PRO A 50 5.31 -0.22 -22.60
N GLY A 51 4.86 -0.80 -23.72
CA GLY A 51 5.61 -1.80 -24.49
C GLY A 51 5.79 -3.15 -23.80
N ILE A 52 5.17 -3.35 -22.64
CA ILE A 52 5.18 -4.60 -21.85
C ILE A 52 3.75 -4.93 -21.38
N PRO A 53 3.47 -6.19 -20.99
CA PRO A 53 2.19 -6.56 -20.39
C PRO A 53 1.87 -5.77 -19.12
N ILE A 54 0.60 -5.49 -18.90
CA ILE A 54 0.06 -4.86 -17.70
C ILE A 54 -0.36 -5.96 -16.73
N SER A 55 -0.02 -5.86 -15.45
CA SER A 55 -0.45 -6.84 -14.46
C SER A 55 -1.96 -6.76 -14.19
N GLU A 56 -2.58 -7.88 -13.83
CA GLU A 56 -4.01 -7.91 -13.50
C GLU A 56 -4.33 -7.03 -12.29
N GLU A 57 -3.43 -7.02 -11.30
CA GLU A 57 -3.55 -6.16 -10.12
C GLU A 57 -3.54 -4.68 -10.51
N ALA A 58 -2.62 -4.26 -11.39
CA ALA A 58 -2.57 -2.88 -11.86
C ALA A 58 -3.85 -2.49 -12.61
N MET A 59 -4.32 -3.35 -13.53
CA MET A 59 -5.57 -3.11 -14.26
C MET A 59 -6.78 -2.99 -13.34
N SER A 60 -6.82 -3.77 -12.24
CA SER A 60 -7.92 -3.69 -11.27
C SER A 60 -7.93 -2.37 -10.48
N VAL A 61 -6.76 -1.75 -10.29
CA VAL A 61 -6.62 -0.48 -9.54
C VAL A 61 -6.96 0.73 -10.41
N HIS A 62 -6.29 0.88 -11.57
CA HIS A 62 -6.42 2.10 -12.39
C HIS A 62 -7.39 1.97 -13.57
N GLY A 63 -7.85 0.75 -13.90
CA GLY A 63 -8.84 0.52 -14.95
C GLY A 63 -8.32 0.68 -16.39
N ILE A 64 -7.03 0.99 -16.61
CA ILE A 64 -6.45 1.16 -17.94
C ILE A 64 -6.16 -0.23 -18.53
N LEU A 65 -6.73 -0.51 -19.69
CA LEU A 65 -6.60 -1.79 -20.36
C LEU A 65 -5.55 -1.72 -21.48
N PRO A 66 -4.98 -2.86 -21.91
CA PRO A 66 -4.01 -2.89 -23.02
C PRO A 66 -4.48 -2.20 -24.30
N LYS A 67 -5.77 -2.26 -24.61
CA LYS A 67 -6.38 -1.60 -25.77
C LYS A 67 -6.32 -0.07 -25.70
N ASP A 68 -6.33 0.49 -24.49
CA ASP A 68 -6.39 1.95 -24.28
C ASP A 68 -5.02 2.60 -24.56
N VAL A 69 -3.94 1.83 -24.37
CA VAL A 69 -2.56 2.27 -24.58
C VAL A 69 -1.90 1.73 -25.86
N ALA A 70 -2.50 0.75 -26.55
CA ALA A 70 -1.90 0.08 -27.69
C ALA A 70 -1.45 1.03 -28.80
N ASN A 71 -2.22 2.09 -29.07
CA ASN A 71 -1.95 3.09 -30.12
C ASN A 71 -1.38 4.40 -29.54
N LYS A 72 -0.93 4.39 -28.29
CA LYS A 72 -0.31 5.56 -27.67
C LYS A 72 1.21 5.57 -27.94
N PRO A 73 1.86 6.74 -27.83
CA PRO A 73 3.30 6.81 -28.02
C PRO A 73 4.03 6.01 -26.92
N LEU A 74 5.19 5.46 -27.26
CA LEU A 74 6.12 4.92 -26.27
C LEU A 74 6.71 6.05 -25.41
N PHE A 75 7.16 5.76 -24.18
CA PHE A 75 7.80 6.75 -23.33
C PHE A 75 8.97 7.46 -24.02
N ALA A 76 9.79 6.75 -24.80
CA ALA A 76 10.89 7.31 -25.57
C ALA A 76 10.48 8.43 -26.54
N GLN A 77 9.26 8.40 -27.05
CA GLN A 77 8.75 9.38 -28.01
C GLN A 77 8.26 10.68 -27.32
N VAL A 78 7.90 10.59 -26.05
CA VAL A 78 7.33 11.72 -25.28
C VAL A 78 8.25 12.18 -24.15
N ALA A 79 9.34 11.47 -23.90
CA ALA A 79 10.25 11.72 -22.79
C ALA A 79 10.78 13.17 -22.81
N GLN A 80 11.22 13.68 -23.95
CA GLN A 80 11.73 15.05 -24.07
C GLN A 80 10.65 16.07 -23.73
N GLN A 81 9.41 15.86 -24.18
CA GLN A 81 8.29 16.76 -23.88
C GLN A 81 8.00 16.80 -22.38
N ILE A 82 8.00 15.64 -21.70
CA ILE A 82 7.79 15.55 -20.26
C ILE A 82 8.94 16.20 -19.50
N TYR A 83 10.17 15.93 -19.94
CA TYR A 83 11.38 16.48 -19.36
C TYR A 83 11.40 18.02 -19.41
N ASP A 84 11.12 18.59 -20.59
CA ASP A 84 11.09 20.04 -20.81
C ASP A 84 9.92 20.70 -20.05
N PHE A 85 8.78 20.01 -19.97
CA PHE A 85 7.63 20.51 -19.20
C PHE A 85 7.96 20.62 -17.71
N ILE A 86 8.60 19.61 -17.14
CA ILE A 86 9.04 19.64 -15.74
C ILE A 86 10.13 20.71 -15.56
N GLY A 87 11.11 20.75 -16.46
CA GLY A 87 12.25 21.66 -16.39
C GLY A 87 13.04 21.50 -15.08
N ASP A 88 13.37 22.60 -14.42
CA ASP A 88 14.08 22.67 -13.13
C ASP A 88 13.16 22.79 -11.90
N SER A 89 11.87 22.52 -12.07
CA SER A 89 10.85 22.64 -11.02
C SER A 89 11.15 21.77 -9.81
N ASP A 90 10.75 22.23 -8.63
CA ASP A 90 10.56 21.36 -7.45
C ASP A 90 9.37 20.42 -7.71
N LEU A 91 9.30 19.29 -7.01
CA LEU A 91 8.31 18.23 -7.27
C LEU A 91 7.39 18.03 -6.08
N ALA A 92 6.11 17.83 -6.34
CA ALA A 92 5.10 17.54 -5.33
C ALA A 92 4.16 16.41 -5.77
N GLY A 93 3.56 15.71 -4.81
CA GLY A 93 2.55 14.68 -5.04
C GLY A 93 2.27 13.87 -3.79
N TYR A 94 1.50 12.80 -3.94
CA TYR A 94 1.13 11.93 -2.84
C TYR A 94 1.95 10.64 -2.88
N ASN A 95 2.80 10.38 -1.88
CA ASN A 95 3.75 9.26 -1.82
C ASN A 95 4.82 9.27 -2.94
N ILE A 96 5.07 10.40 -3.57
CA ILE A 96 5.93 10.52 -4.75
C ILE A 96 7.36 10.06 -4.53
N SER A 97 7.89 10.26 -3.31
CA SER A 97 9.28 9.94 -2.98
C SER A 97 9.59 8.44 -3.02
N ARG A 98 8.59 7.58 -2.91
CA ARG A 98 8.76 6.12 -2.88
C ARG A 98 8.41 5.43 -4.20
N PHE A 99 7.60 6.07 -5.03
CA PHE A 99 7.08 5.44 -6.23
C PHE A 99 7.24 6.30 -7.49
N ASP A 100 6.53 7.42 -7.59
CA ASP A 100 6.44 8.19 -8.83
C ASP A 100 7.81 8.75 -9.27
N VAL A 101 8.56 9.38 -8.36
CA VAL A 101 9.88 9.93 -8.67
C VAL A 101 10.87 8.83 -9.08
N PRO A 102 11.06 7.74 -8.31
CA PRO A 102 11.93 6.65 -8.73
C PRO A 102 11.57 6.05 -10.08
N MET A 103 10.28 5.84 -10.36
CA MET A 103 9.85 5.27 -11.64
C MET A 103 10.10 6.22 -12.80
N LEU A 104 9.83 7.52 -12.62
CA LEU A 104 10.12 8.54 -13.63
C LEU A 104 11.62 8.64 -13.92
N MET A 105 12.47 8.55 -12.89
CA MET A 105 13.93 8.50 -13.07
C MET A 105 14.35 7.30 -13.92
N GLU A 106 13.81 6.12 -13.63
CA GLU A 106 14.12 4.90 -14.40
C GLU A 106 13.66 5.03 -15.86
N GLU A 107 12.49 5.60 -16.11
CA GLU A 107 12.02 5.81 -17.48
C GLU A 107 12.88 6.81 -18.25
N PHE A 108 13.30 7.92 -17.64
CA PHE A 108 14.24 8.85 -18.26
C PHE A 108 15.61 8.22 -18.51
N ALA A 109 16.14 7.47 -17.54
CA ALA A 109 17.42 6.79 -17.67
C ALA A 109 17.43 5.79 -18.85
N ARG A 110 16.32 5.06 -19.09
CA ARG A 110 16.18 4.13 -20.23
C ARG A 110 16.28 4.81 -21.59
N VAL A 111 15.95 6.08 -21.67
CA VAL A 111 16.02 6.85 -22.91
C VAL A 111 17.23 7.79 -22.95
N GLY A 112 18.16 7.65 -22.00
CA GLY A 112 19.40 8.40 -21.95
C GLY A 112 19.27 9.85 -21.47
N LEU A 113 18.15 10.18 -20.82
CA LEU A 113 17.96 11.48 -20.18
C LEU A 113 18.32 11.39 -18.69
N ASP A 114 19.17 12.30 -18.24
CA ASP A 114 19.52 12.42 -16.83
C ASP A 114 18.51 13.32 -16.11
N PHE A 115 17.70 12.73 -15.25
CA PHE A 115 16.74 13.46 -14.45
C PHE A 115 17.32 13.77 -13.07
N ASP A 116 18.05 14.89 -12.99
CA ASP A 116 18.67 15.35 -11.74
C ASP A 116 17.62 15.60 -10.67
N VAL A 117 17.69 14.83 -9.59
CA VAL A 117 16.83 14.97 -8.40
C VAL A 117 17.55 15.57 -7.19
N ASP A 118 18.88 15.63 -7.21
CA ASP A 118 19.69 16.05 -6.05
C ASP A 118 19.52 17.54 -5.75
N ASN A 119 19.26 18.34 -6.76
CA ASN A 119 19.06 19.79 -6.66
C ASN A 119 17.57 20.20 -6.55
N ARG A 120 16.63 19.23 -6.46
CA ARG A 120 15.20 19.49 -6.38
C ARG A 120 14.67 19.30 -4.95
N ARG A 121 13.64 20.04 -4.61
CA ARG A 121 12.88 19.80 -3.38
C ARG A 121 11.69 18.92 -3.69
N PHE A 122 11.36 18.05 -2.72
CA PHE A 122 10.21 17.15 -2.80
C PHE A 122 9.21 17.53 -1.72
N VAL A 123 7.97 17.78 -2.12
CA VAL A 123 6.84 17.96 -1.21
C VAL A 123 5.93 16.76 -1.30
N ASP A 124 6.11 15.82 -0.37
CA ASP A 124 5.28 14.63 -0.27
C ASP A 124 4.07 14.90 0.63
N VAL A 125 2.89 15.04 0.02
CA VAL A 125 1.64 15.40 0.71
C VAL A 125 1.22 14.28 1.69
N GLN A 126 1.48 13.00 1.35
CA GLN A 126 1.21 11.90 2.28
C GLN A 126 2.05 12.02 3.56
N ARG A 127 3.32 12.43 3.43
CA ARG A 127 4.19 12.62 4.60
C ARG A 127 3.73 13.77 5.49
N ILE A 128 3.19 14.85 4.90
CA ILE A 128 2.57 15.93 5.67
C ILE A 128 1.37 15.36 6.44
N PHE A 129 0.48 14.63 5.75
CA PHE A 129 -0.69 14.01 6.37
C PHE A 129 -0.30 13.09 7.52
N TYR A 130 0.63 12.17 7.32
CA TYR A 130 1.04 11.23 8.37
C TYR A 130 1.78 11.86 9.56
N LYS A 131 2.43 13.02 9.34
CA LYS A 131 3.07 13.76 10.44
C LYS A 131 2.08 14.59 11.23
N MET A 132 1.11 15.21 10.55
CA MET A 132 0.12 16.08 11.18
C MET A 132 -1.03 15.30 11.80
N GLU A 133 -1.38 14.13 11.22
CA GLU A 133 -2.44 13.21 11.66
C GLU A 133 -1.85 11.83 11.98
N PRO A 134 -1.07 11.70 13.05
CA PRO A 134 -0.43 10.44 13.40
C PRO A 134 -1.47 9.40 13.85
N ARG A 135 -1.29 8.14 13.41
CA ARG A 135 -2.13 7.00 13.80
C ARG A 135 -1.46 6.22 14.93
N ASN A 136 -1.45 6.79 16.14
CA ASN A 136 -0.96 6.16 17.36
C ASN A 136 -1.95 6.34 18.51
N LEU A 137 -1.72 5.67 19.64
CA LEU A 137 -2.62 5.68 20.78
C LEU A 137 -2.87 7.10 21.32
N ARG A 138 -1.86 7.97 21.36
CA ARG A 138 -2.02 9.38 21.78
C ARG A 138 -2.97 10.15 20.86
N ALA A 139 -2.81 10.01 19.54
CA ALA A 139 -3.70 10.64 18.56
C ALA A 139 -5.12 10.09 18.67
N ALA A 140 -5.28 8.77 18.84
CA ALA A 140 -6.58 8.15 19.04
C ALA A 140 -7.26 8.66 20.33
N LEU A 141 -6.53 8.79 21.42
CA LEU A 141 -7.06 9.31 22.69
C LEU A 141 -7.55 10.76 22.54
N ARG A 142 -6.78 11.59 21.84
CA ARG A 142 -7.23 12.97 21.52
C ARG A 142 -8.49 12.97 20.67
N PHE A 143 -8.52 12.16 19.61
CA PHE A 143 -9.62 12.13 18.64
C PHE A 143 -10.92 11.61 19.27
N TYR A 144 -10.87 10.48 19.98
CA TYR A 144 -12.06 9.85 20.52
C TYR A 144 -12.48 10.39 21.89
N CYS A 145 -11.53 10.88 22.69
CA CYS A 145 -11.76 11.22 24.10
C CYS A 145 -11.47 12.67 24.44
N ASN A 146 -10.90 13.46 23.52
CA ASN A 146 -10.40 14.82 23.75
C ASN A 146 -9.49 14.91 24.98
N LYS A 147 -8.62 13.91 25.19
CA LYS A 147 -7.67 13.82 26.29
C LYS A 147 -6.25 13.81 25.77
N ASP A 148 -5.32 14.43 26.50
CA ASP A 148 -3.88 14.25 26.30
C ASP A 148 -3.37 13.03 27.06
N PHE A 149 -2.20 12.53 26.59
CA PHE A 149 -1.56 11.34 27.13
C PHE A 149 -0.10 11.68 27.52
N ASP A 150 0.11 11.95 28.81
CA ASP A 150 1.40 12.43 29.32
C ASP A 150 2.37 11.30 29.72
N ASP A 151 1.85 10.14 30.14
CA ASP A 151 2.63 8.99 30.63
C ASP A 151 2.78 7.87 29.58
N ALA A 152 3.07 8.22 28.32
CA ALA A 152 3.32 7.23 27.27
C ALA A 152 4.50 6.31 27.63
N HIS A 153 4.31 5.00 27.40
CA HIS A 153 5.26 3.90 27.68
C HIS A 153 5.21 3.35 29.14
N ASP A 154 4.26 3.78 29.96
CA ASP A 154 3.83 2.98 31.12
C ASP A 154 2.73 2.01 30.68
N ALA A 155 2.95 0.72 30.86
CA ALA A 155 2.04 -0.32 30.35
C ALA A 155 0.61 -0.19 30.90
N MET A 156 0.44 0.21 32.17
CA MET A 156 -0.88 0.38 32.76
C MET A 156 -1.57 1.65 32.26
N ALA A 157 -0.83 2.73 32.03
CA ALA A 157 -1.34 3.95 31.42
C ALA A 157 -1.78 3.69 29.97
N ASP A 158 -0.97 2.95 29.19
CA ASP A 158 -1.30 2.55 27.82
C ASP A 158 -2.58 1.69 27.76
N VAL A 159 -2.75 0.73 28.66
CA VAL A 159 -3.98 -0.09 28.75
C VAL A 159 -5.19 0.77 29.10
N LYS A 160 -5.10 1.68 30.07
CA LYS A 160 -6.20 2.59 30.43
C LYS A 160 -6.58 3.50 29.26
N ALA A 161 -5.60 4.08 28.57
CA ALA A 161 -5.80 4.88 27.37
C ALA A 161 -6.49 4.06 26.26
N THR A 162 -6.06 2.81 26.05
CA THR A 162 -6.69 1.90 25.09
C THR A 162 -8.16 1.63 25.41
N VAL A 163 -8.49 1.40 26.70
CA VAL A 163 -9.88 1.22 27.15
C VAL A 163 -10.72 2.48 26.90
N ASP A 164 -10.18 3.67 27.19
CA ASP A 164 -10.86 4.94 26.94
C ASP A 164 -11.12 5.14 25.45
N VAL A 165 -10.10 4.91 24.59
CA VAL A 165 -10.24 4.97 23.13
C VAL A 165 -11.31 4.00 22.64
N PHE A 166 -11.29 2.76 23.10
CA PHE A 166 -12.29 1.76 22.71
C PHE A 166 -13.72 2.18 23.09
N LYS A 167 -13.92 2.69 24.31
CA LYS A 167 -15.24 3.27 24.71
C LYS A 167 -15.64 4.44 23.81
N GLY A 168 -14.70 5.29 23.44
CA GLY A 168 -14.93 6.39 22.51
C GLY A 168 -15.35 5.90 21.12
N GLN A 169 -14.70 4.85 20.61
CA GLN A 169 -15.04 4.20 19.34
C GLN A 169 -16.45 3.60 19.37
N LEU A 170 -16.77 2.83 20.41
CA LEU A 170 -18.12 2.26 20.59
C LEU A 170 -19.21 3.33 20.56
N LYS A 171 -18.98 4.47 21.23
CA LYS A 171 -19.91 5.60 21.26
C LYS A 171 -20.01 6.31 19.90
N MET A 172 -18.87 6.53 19.24
CA MET A 172 -18.82 7.30 17.99
C MET A 172 -19.42 6.53 16.81
N TYR A 173 -19.25 5.22 16.78
CA TYR A 173 -19.68 4.35 15.68
C TYR A 173 -20.91 3.50 16.00
N GLU A 174 -21.61 3.80 17.07
CA GLU A 174 -22.87 3.11 17.39
C GLU A 174 -23.89 3.26 16.25
N GLY A 175 -24.30 2.13 15.66
CA GLY A 175 -25.25 2.12 14.54
C GLY A 175 -24.72 2.66 13.21
N VAL A 176 -23.41 2.90 13.09
CA VAL A 176 -22.79 3.39 11.85
C VAL A 176 -22.34 2.21 11.00
N ASP A 177 -22.80 2.17 9.75
CA ASP A 177 -22.36 1.19 8.77
C ASP A 177 -20.92 1.50 8.29
N TYR A 178 -20.17 0.45 8.08
CA TYR A 178 -18.85 0.55 7.43
C TYR A 178 -18.97 0.24 5.94
N LYS A 179 -18.37 1.08 5.11
CA LYS A 179 -18.24 0.86 3.67
C LYS A 179 -16.77 0.75 3.33
N ASP A 180 -16.36 -0.36 2.72
CA ASP A 180 -14.99 -0.56 2.23
C ASP A 180 -14.73 0.18 0.91
N ASP A 181 -13.46 0.13 0.43
CA ASP A 181 -13.04 0.80 -0.81
C ASP A 181 -13.70 0.20 -2.06
N ASP A 182 -14.13 -1.08 -2.00
CA ASP A 182 -14.84 -1.78 -3.07
C ASP A 182 -16.35 -1.48 -3.07
N GLY A 183 -16.83 -0.76 -2.05
CA GLY A 183 -18.23 -0.37 -1.91
C GLY A 183 -19.10 -1.37 -1.15
N ASN A 184 -18.54 -2.46 -0.60
CA ASN A 184 -19.27 -3.40 0.23
C ASN A 184 -19.64 -2.76 1.56
N VAL A 185 -20.85 -3.02 2.04
CA VAL A 185 -21.37 -2.45 3.29
C VAL A 185 -21.44 -3.52 4.36
N THR A 186 -20.80 -3.26 5.51
CA THR A 186 -20.95 -4.05 6.74
C THR A 186 -21.82 -3.25 7.72
N PRO A 187 -23.05 -3.72 8.03
CA PRO A 187 -23.95 -2.99 8.91
C PRO A 187 -23.43 -2.94 10.34
N ALA A 188 -23.30 -1.74 10.89
CA ALA A 188 -22.95 -1.43 12.29
C ALA A 188 -21.92 -2.40 12.92
N PRO A 189 -20.73 -2.60 12.32
CA PRO A 189 -19.79 -3.62 12.78
C PRO A 189 -19.17 -3.30 14.14
N VAL A 190 -19.12 -2.02 14.50
CA VAL A 190 -18.61 -1.56 15.81
C VAL A 190 -19.73 -1.59 16.83
N SER A 191 -19.85 -2.71 17.53
CA SER A 191 -20.92 -2.96 18.52
C SER A 191 -20.32 -3.42 19.85
N MET A 192 -21.15 -3.63 20.86
CA MET A 192 -20.71 -4.18 22.16
C MET A 192 -20.47 -5.70 22.13
N ASP A 193 -20.75 -6.37 21.02
CA ASP A 193 -20.48 -7.80 20.86
C ASP A 193 -19.04 -8.06 20.45
N VAL A 194 -18.30 -8.73 21.34
CA VAL A 194 -16.87 -9.05 21.13
C VAL A 194 -16.65 -9.92 19.89
N LYS A 195 -17.60 -10.79 19.54
CA LYS A 195 -17.50 -11.63 18.35
C LYS A 195 -17.57 -10.78 17.08
N SER A 196 -18.55 -9.87 16.99
CA SER A 196 -18.70 -8.97 15.86
C SER A 196 -17.47 -8.07 15.69
N LEU A 197 -16.94 -7.54 16.79
CA LEU A 197 -15.71 -6.75 16.80
C LEU A 197 -14.50 -7.57 16.36
N HIS A 198 -14.40 -8.81 16.82
CA HIS A 198 -13.32 -9.73 16.39
C HIS A 198 -13.40 -9.95 14.89
N ASP A 199 -14.55 -10.32 14.37
CA ASP A 199 -14.75 -10.62 12.95
C ASP A 199 -14.45 -9.37 12.08
N PHE A 200 -14.83 -8.18 12.54
CA PHE A 200 -14.57 -6.91 11.85
C PHE A 200 -13.09 -6.49 11.85
N THR A 201 -12.35 -6.81 12.90
CA THR A 201 -10.94 -6.39 13.07
C THR A 201 -9.94 -7.42 12.56
N GLN A 202 -10.39 -8.62 12.17
CA GLN A 202 -9.49 -9.62 11.59
C GLN A 202 -9.19 -9.31 10.13
N ASP A 203 -7.92 -9.44 9.76
CA ASP A 203 -7.54 -9.47 8.35
C ASP A 203 -8.17 -10.70 7.70
N THR A 204 -8.83 -10.51 6.56
CA THR A 204 -9.58 -11.56 5.86
C THR A 204 -8.69 -12.79 5.61
N GLY A 205 -9.10 -13.92 6.19
CA GLY A 205 -8.44 -15.20 5.99
C GLY A 205 -7.19 -15.48 6.83
N THR A 206 -6.70 -14.54 7.66
CA THR A 206 -5.54 -14.79 8.54
C THR A 206 -5.86 -15.81 9.61
N ILE A 207 -4.99 -16.82 9.80
CA ILE A 207 -5.17 -17.93 10.77
C ILE A 207 -4.11 -17.96 11.87
N ASP A 208 -3.13 -17.06 11.82
CA ASP A 208 -2.11 -16.93 12.87
C ASP A 208 -1.80 -15.47 13.19
N VAL A 209 -1.42 -15.22 14.45
CA VAL A 209 -1.17 -13.85 14.98
C VAL A 209 0.01 -13.12 14.32
N THR A 210 0.83 -13.81 13.54
CA THR A 210 1.97 -13.23 12.82
C THR A 210 1.70 -13.04 11.33
N ASN A 211 0.47 -13.31 10.89
CA ASN A 211 0.02 -13.18 9.50
C ASN A 211 0.95 -13.91 8.50
N ARG A 212 1.45 -15.10 8.87
CA ARG A 212 2.30 -15.94 8.02
C ARG A 212 1.52 -16.98 7.25
N LEU A 213 0.32 -17.33 7.72
CA LEU A 213 -0.57 -18.28 7.09
C LEU A 213 -1.96 -17.66 6.97
N LYS A 214 -2.65 -17.93 5.86
CA LYS A 214 -4.03 -17.48 5.62
C LYS A 214 -4.83 -18.55 4.87
N TYR A 215 -6.14 -18.43 4.85
CA TYR A 215 -6.98 -19.19 3.93
C TYR A 215 -7.02 -18.49 2.56
N ASN A 216 -6.99 -19.29 1.49
CA ASN A 216 -7.34 -18.80 0.16
C ASN A 216 -8.88 -18.92 -0.04
N GLU A 217 -9.37 -18.49 -1.21
CA GLU A 217 -10.80 -18.53 -1.57
C GLU A 217 -11.39 -19.97 -1.56
N ARG A 218 -10.55 -21.00 -1.66
CA ARG A 218 -10.93 -22.41 -1.61
C ARG A 218 -10.91 -23.00 -0.18
N GLY A 219 -10.60 -22.17 0.83
CA GLY A 219 -10.48 -22.62 2.21
C GLY A 219 -9.19 -23.40 2.51
N GLU A 220 -8.19 -23.39 1.61
CA GLU A 220 -6.91 -24.04 1.83
C GLU A 220 -5.96 -23.12 2.58
N VAL A 221 -5.18 -23.69 3.49
CA VAL A 221 -4.11 -22.93 4.19
C VAL A 221 -2.96 -22.67 3.22
N VAL A 222 -2.68 -21.40 2.96
CA VAL A 222 -1.60 -20.95 2.09
C VAL A 222 -0.54 -20.17 2.87
N PHE A 223 0.69 -20.18 2.38
CA PHE A 223 1.73 -19.31 2.90
C PHE A 223 1.44 -17.85 2.54
N ASN A 224 1.67 -16.94 3.48
CA ASN A 224 1.58 -15.48 3.28
C ASN A 224 2.95 -14.82 3.40
N PHE A 225 4.03 -15.55 3.13
CA PHE A 225 5.40 -15.04 3.17
C PHE A 225 6.34 -15.83 2.27
N GLY A 226 7.47 -15.17 1.91
CA GLY A 226 8.60 -15.81 1.23
C GLY A 226 8.29 -16.33 -0.18
N LYS A 227 9.11 -17.28 -0.64
CA LYS A 227 9.05 -17.82 -2.02
C LYS A 227 7.76 -18.57 -2.36
N TYR A 228 6.99 -18.96 -1.35
CA TYR A 228 5.74 -19.71 -1.51
C TYR A 228 4.48 -18.90 -1.16
N THR A 229 4.58 -17.58 -1.16
CA THR A 229 3.40 -16.72 -0.93
C THR A 229 2.25 -17.09 -1.87
N GLY A 230 1.04 -17.30 -1.31
CA GLY A 230 -0.17 -17.72 -2.04
C GLY A 230 -0.25 -19.21 -2.39
N VAL A 231 0.80 -19.99 -2.15
CA VAL A 231 0.81 -21.43 -2.47
C VAL A 231 0.26 -22.23 -1.28
N PRO A 232 -0.65 -23.21 -1.50
CA PRO A 232 -1.15 -24.08 -0.46
C PRO A 232 -0.03 -24.83 0.26
N VAL A 233 -0.07 -24.84 1.60
CA VAL A 233 0.94 -25.52 2.43
C VAL A 233 1.06 -27.00 2.06
N MET A 234 -0.06 -27.69 1.85
CA MET A 234 -0.08 -29.11 1.46
C MET A 234 0.65 -29.34 0.14
N LYS A 235 0.47 -28.46 -0.86
CA LYS A 235 1.17 -28.54 -2.14
C LYS A 235 2.68 -28.34 -2.01
N VAL A 236 3.10 -27.44 -1.11
CA VAL A 236 4.53 -27.25 -0.83
C VAL A 236 5.12 -28.47 -0.11
N LEU A 237 4.39 -29.07 0.84
CA LEU A 237 4.83 -30.29 1.53
C LEU A 237 4.95 -31.49 0.58
N GLU A 238 4.11 -31.56 -0.46
CA GLU A 238 4.20 -32.59 -1.50
C GLU A 238 5.49 -32.44 -2.34
N GLN A 239 5.89 -31.23 -2.65
CA GLN A 239 7.07 -30.91 -3.48
C GLN A 239 8.37 -30.85 -2.66
N GLU A 240 8.32 -30.27 -1.47
CA GLU A 240 9.47 -29.98 -0.62
C GLU A 240 9.11 -30.16 0.87
N PHE A 241 8.93 -31.43 1.30
CA PHE A 241 8.55 -31.73 2.69
C PHE A 241 9.51 -31.15 3.74
N GLN A 242 10.79 -31.01 3.38
CA GLN A 242 11.82 -30.40 4.22
C GLN A 242 11.54 -28.92 4.55
N TYR A 243 10.75 -28.24 3.74
CA TYR A 243 10.36 -26.85 4.03
C TYR A 243 9.50 -26.75 5.32
N GLY A 244 8.66 -27.75 5.58
CA GLY A 244 7.94 -27.85 6.85
C GLY A 244 8.90 -27.99 8.04
N HIS A 245 9.90 -28.87 7.95
CA HIS A 245 10.93 -28.99 8.99
C HIS A 245 11.75 -27.72 9.18
N TRP A 246 12.07 -27.02 8.09
CA TRP A 246 12.74 -25.72 8.15
C TRP A 246 11.92 -24.71 8.95
N ILE A 247 10.60 -24.59 8.72
CA ILE A 247 9.72 -23.71 9.50
C ILE A 247 9.73 -24.10 10.99
N LEU A 248 9.67 -25.40 11.30
CA LEU A 248 9.68 -25.86 12.68
C LEU A 248 10.99 -25.52 13.41
N SER A 249 12.12 -25.44 12.67
CA SER A 249 13.46 -25.15 13.23
C SER A 249 13.81 -23.67 13.32
N LYS A 250 13.10 -22.79 12.61
CA LYS A 250 13.40 -21.35 12.54
C LYS A 250 12.51 -20.52 13.47
N ASP A 251 12.75 -19.20 13.52
CA ASP A 251 12.04 -18.26 14.38
C ASP A 251 10.65 -17.90 13.80
N PHE A 252 9.76 -18.87 13.91
CA PHE A 252 8.33 -18.69 13.67
C PHE A 252 7.56 -18.77 14.97
N SER A 253 6.38 -18.15 15.02
CA SER A 253 5.51 -18.20 16.20
C SER A 253 5.12 -19.66 16.54
N VAL A 254 4.85 -19.91 17.82
CA VAL A 254 4.37 -21.23 18.29
C VAL A 254 3.10 -21.65 17.54
N GLN A 255 2.24 -20.69 17.20
CA GLN A 255 1.01 -20.94 16.47
C GLN A 255 1.28 -21.43 15.05
N VAL A 256 2.15 -20.74 14.28
CA VAL A 256 2.57 -21.16 12.94
C VAL A 256 3.17 -22.56 12.97
N LYS A 257 4.13 -22.80 13.89
CA LYS A 257 4.75 -24.12 14.05
C LYS A 257 3.72 -25.21 14.35
N ARG A 258 2.72 -24.94 15.20
CA ARG A 258 1.64 -25.86 15.53
C ARG A 258 0.80 -26.20 14.30
N ILE A 259 0.38 -25.18 13.52
CA ILE A 259 -0.42 -25.35 12.30
C ILE A 259 0.35 -26.19 11.28
N VAL A 260 1.59 -25.79 10.97
CA VAL A 260 2.44 -26.53 10.01
C VAL A 260 2.68 -27.96 10.46
N LYS A 261 2.97 -28.19 11.73
CA LYS A 261 3.15 -29.55 12.29
C LYS A 261 1.91 -30.41 12.13
N ASN A 262 0.72 -29.83 12.30
CA ASN A 262 -0.54 -30.58 12.10
C ASN A 262 -0.76 -30.94 10.64
N LEU A 263 -0.51 -29.99 9.72
CA LEU A 263 -0.60 -30.22 8.27
C LEU A 263 0.42 -31.28 7.80
N MET A 264 1.64 -31.27 8.34
CA MET A 264 2.64 -32.31 8.06
C MET A 264 2.17 -33.70 8.48
N LYS A 265 1.56 -33.82 9.68
CA LYS A 265 0.99 -35.10 10.14
C LYS A 265 -0.17 -35.59 9.29
N GLU A 266 -1.03 -34.67 8.85
CA GLU A 266 -2.13 -34.95 7.93
C GLU A 266 -1.59 -35.46 6.60
N PHE A 267 -0.59 -34.77 6.04
CA PHE A 267 0.09 -35.18 4.82
C PHE A 267 0.67 -36.60 4.91
N GLU A 268 1.43 -36.90 5.98
CA GLU A 268 2.00 -38.23 6.22
C GLU A 268 0.93 -39.33 6.35
N LYS A 269 -0.23 -38.98 6.93
CA LYS A 269 -1.36 -39.91 7.07
C LYS A 269 -2.03 -40.21 5.73
N ASN A 270 -2.12 -39.21 4.85
CA ASN A 270 -2.74 -39.35 3.53
C ASN A 270 -1.84 -40.09 2.52
N GLN A 271 -0.55 -40.28 2.82
CA GLN A 271 0.39 -41.09 2.01
C GLN A 271 0.47 -42.56 2.41
N ARG A 272 -0.18 -42.94 3.52
CA ARG A 272 -0.30 -44.37 3.97
C ARG A 272 -1.59 -44.96 3.47
#